data_61a45406545bd2cd728fe34b97d74dbe
#
_entry.id   61a45406545bd2cd728fe34b97d74dbe
#
_cell.length_a   1.000
_cell.length_b   1.000
_cell.length_c   1.000
_cell.angle_alpha   90.00
_cell.angle_beta   90.00
_cell.angle_gamma   90.00
#
_symmetry.space_group_name_H-M   'P 1'
#
loop_
_entity.id
_entity.type
_entity.pdbx_description
1 polymer ?
#
loop_
_entity_poly.entity_id
_entity_poly.type
_entity_poly.pdbx_seq_one_letter_code
_entity_poly.pdbx_strand_id
1 'polypeptide(L)'
;LVGLEIVIRSNIEECSPREIGKPYDVSSLNNILRMTKALGVAKLWADSGCRKGVGGAKAHAEVQALYKKLGLVPVKMDKICHFAFGNGDRATSTVTWLYPMFIHSKYKGSIPIAEVTGVCPMLFSMNMMTYWGVVIDANLGETRSEKVHFKVPFKKGNNGSDTPYIPMLQVGDLTDLSGMVPQQFRLH
;
A
#
# COMPACT_ATOMS: atom_id res chain seq x y z
N LEU A 1 -12.47 0.72 20.03
CA LEU A 1 -11.92 1.93 19.38
C LEU A 1 -10.56 2.30 19.97
N VAL A 2 -10.41 2.30 21.32
CA VAL A 2 -9.15 2.65 22.00
C VAL A 2 -8.02 1.66 21.66
N GLY A 3 -8.32 0.36 21.52
CA GLY A 3 -7.33 -0.65 21.13
C GLY A 3 -6.81 -0.51 19.69
N LEU A 4 -7.64 0.00 18.79
CA LEU A 4 -7.28 0.22 17.38
C LEU A 4 -6.31 1.41 17.23
N GLU A 5 -6.52 2.49 18.00
CA GLU A 5 -5.61 3.64 18.02
C GLU A 5 -4.20 3.28 18.50
N ILE A 6 -4.10 2.40 19.50
CA ILE A 6 -2.81 1.99 20.07
C ILE A 6 -1.99 1.17 19.05
N VAL A 7 -2.62 0.24 18.35
CA VAL A 7 -1.94 -0.60 17.34
C VAL A 7 -1.46 0.22 16.15
N ILE A 8 -2.25 1.22 15.75
CA ILE A 8 -1.91 2.07 14.60
C ILE A 8 -0.84 3.11 14.99
N ARG A 9 -0.88 3.65 16.21
CA ARG A 9 0.16 4.57 16.70
C ARG A 9 1.52 3.89 16.85
N SER A 10 1.58 2.64 17.30
CA SER A 10 2.83 1.90 17.39
C SER A 10 3.48 1.66 16.01
N ASN A 11 2.67 1.48 14.96
CA ASN A 11 3.18 1.34 13.61
C ASN A 11 3.64 2.66 12.97
N ILE A 12 3.12 3.80 13.45
CA ILE A 12 3.58 5.14 13.02
C ILE A 12 4.90 5.50 13.73
N GLU A 13 5.08 5.10 14.99
CA GLU A 13 6.34 5.29 15.71
C GLU A 13 7.50 4.50 15.09
N GLU A 14 7.24 3.35 14.46
CA GLU A 14 8.24 2.58 13.70
C GLU A 14 8.63 3.25 12.37
N CYS A 15 7.85 4.19 11.87
CA CYS A 15 8.21 5.08 10.77
C CYS A 15 8.90 6.36 11.27
N SER A 16 9.49 6.36 12.47
CA SER A 16 10.19 7.49 13.04
C SER A 16 11.37 7.92 12.15
N PRO A 17 11.56 9.22 11.90
CA PRO A 17 12.67 9.76 11.11
C PRO A 17 14.06 9.39 11.62
N ARG A 18 14.18 8.93 12.86
CA ARG A 18 15.46 8.44 13.41
C ARG A 18 16.01 7.21 12.69
N GLU A 19 15.19 6.50 11.92
CA GLU A 19 15.61 5.36 11.10
C GLU A 19 15.82 5.71 9.61
N ILE A 20 15.60 6.94 9.20
CA ILE A 20 15.85 7.41 7.82
C ILE A 20 17.31 7.21 7.38
N GLY A 21 18.24 7.03 8.31
CA GLY A 21 19.65 6.81 8.03
C GLY A 21 20.14 5.36 8.08
N LYS A 22 19.32 4.40 8.52
CA LYS A 22 19.72 2.98 8.50
C LYS A 22 19.33 2.37 7.16
N PRO A 23 20.26 1.75 6.43
CA PRO A 23 19.90 1.00 5.24
C PRO A 23 18.95 -0.11 5.66
N TYR A 24 17.74 -0.13 5.07
CA TYR A 24 16.85 -1.28 5.19
C TYR A 24 17.64 -2.53 4.84
N ASP A 25 17.56 -3.53 5.69
CA ASP A 25 18.18 -4.81 5.42
C ASP A 25 17.67 -5.34 4.07
N VAL A 26 18.56 -5.42 3.10
CA VAL A 26 18.27 -5.91 1.73
C VAL A 26 17.66 -7.31 1.78
N SER A 27 17.88 -8.07 2.86
CA SER A 27 17.28 -9.39 3.08
C SER A 27 15.78 -9.30 3.36
N SER A 28 15.31 -8.29 4.10
CA SER A 28 13.87 -8.07 4.35
C SER A 28 13.15 -7.61 3.10
N LEU A 29 13.78 -6.77 2.28
CA LEU A 29 13.27 -6.36 0.97
C LEU A 29 13.23 -7.54 -0.02
N ASN A 30 14.29 -8.37 -0.03
CA ASN A 30 14.29 -9.58 -0.84
C ASN A 30 13.22 -10.58 -0.41
N ASN A 31 12.88 -10.65 0.88
CA ASN A 31 11.79 -11.48 1.38
C ASN A 31 10.42 -10.93 0.98
N ILE A 32 10.21 -9.61 1.04
CA ILE A 32 8.98 -8.97 0.52
C ILE A 32 8.88 -9.18 -0.99
N LEU A 33 9.97 -8.99 -1.74
CA LEU A 33 10.03 -9.24 -3.18
C LEU A 33 9.87 -10.73 -3.54
N ARG A 34 10.40 -11.66 -2.74
CA ARG A 34 10.20 -13.10 -2.94
C ARG A 34 8.77 -13.51 -2.65
N MET A 35 8.13 -12.96 -1.63
CA MET A 35 6.71 -13.22 -1.35
C MET A 35 5.79 -12.57 -2.38
N THR A 36 6.14 -11.40 -2.91
CA THR A 36 5.44 -10.77 -4.04
C THR A 36 5.67 -11.53 -5.34
N LYS A 37 6.89 -12.06 -5.57
CA LYS A 37 7.18 -12.90 -6.76
C LYS A 37 6.40 -14.20 -6.76
N ALA A 38 6.20 -14.83 -5.60
CA ALA A 38 5.50 -16.11 -5.49
C ALA A 38 3.97 -15.99 -5.64
N LEU A 39 3.38 -14.82 -5.37
CA LEU A 39 1.93 -14.65 -5.26
C LEU A 39 1.37 -13.46 -6.07
N GLY A 40 2.20 -12.68 -6.78
CA GLY A 40 1.72 -11.49 -7.51
C GLY A 40 0.94 -10.51 -6.62
N VAL A 41 1.39 -10.30 -5.39
CA VAL A 41 0.68 -9.47 -4.39
C VAL A 41 1.47 -8.22 -4.06
N ALA A 42 0.91 -7.05 -4.36
CA ALA A 42 1.32 -5.79 -3.77
C ALA A 42 0.37 -5.43 -2.62
N LYS A 43 0.92 -4.90 -1.54
CA LYS A 43 0.19 -4.60 -0.30
C LYS A 43 0.30 -3.14 0.07
N LEU A 44 -0.79 -2.63 0.65
CA LEU A 44 -0.85 -1.33 1.29
C LEU A 44 -1.12 -1.54 2.78
N TRP A 45 -0.33 -0.95 3.62
CA TRP A 45 -0.56 -1.00 5.05
C TRP A 45 -1.72 -0.09 5.44
N ALA A 46 -2.65 -0.59 6.23
CA ALA A 46 -3.78 0.20 6.68
C ALA A 46 -3.31 1.26 7.70
N ASP A 47 -3.59 2.53 7.41
CA ASP A 47 -3.25 3.65 8.29
C ASP A 47 -4.47 4.56 8.51
N SER A 48 -5.10 4.42 9.68
CA SER A 48 -6.27 5.24 10.05
C SER A 48 -5.91 6.68 10.42
N GLY A 49 -4.66 6.96 10.74
CA GLY A 49 -4.16 8.31 11.01
C GLY A 49 -3.93 9.14 9.75
N CYS A 50 -3.80 8.49 8.61
CA CYS A 50 -3.53 9.15 7.33
C CYS A 50 -4.83 9.39 6.54
N ARG A 51 -5.07 10.64 6.13
CA ARG A 51 -6.24 11.00 5.30
C ARG A 51 -6.03 10.75 3.81
N LYS A 52 -4.80 10.66 3.34
CA LYS A 52 -4.43 10.45 1.94
C LYS A 52 -3.45 9.31 1.85
N GLY A 53 -3.55 8.47 0.81
CA GLY A 53 -2.56 7.42 0.56
C GLY A 53 -1.18 8.04 0.30
N VAL A 54 -0.15 7.45 0.85
CA VAL A 54 1.24 7.92 0.73
C VAL A 54 2.21 6.76 0.69
N GLY A 55 3.34 6.94 0.02
CA GLY A 55 4.44 6.00 0.01
C GLY A 55 5.76 6.69 -0.35
N GLY A 56 6.87 6.13 0.07
CA GLY A 56 8.19 6.62 -0.30
C GLY A 56 8.56 6.23 -1.73
N ALA A 57 9.44 7.01 -2.38
CA ALA A 57 9.87 6.79 -3.76
C ALA A 57 10.33 5.35 -4.04
N LYS A 58 11.04 4.73 -3.10
CA LYS A 58 11.49 3.33 -3.24
C LYS A 58 10.33 2.35 -3.27
N ALA A 59 9.34 2.51 -2.38
CA ALA A 59 8.16 1.66 -2.33
C ALA A 59 7.33 1.80 -3.62
N HIS A 60 7.21 3.03 -4.16
CA HIS A 60 6.59 3.26 -5.46
C HIS A 60 7.32 2.54 -6.59
N ALA A 61 8.65 2.66 -6.66
CA ALA A 61 9.46 2.01 -7.70
C ALA A 61 9.31 0.48 -7.69
N GLU A 62 9.29 -0.14 -6.51
CA GLU A 62 9.10 -1.58 -6.35
C GLU A 62 7.72 -2.05 -6.83
N VAL A 63 6.67 -1.32 -6.47
CA VAL A 63 5.30 -1.61 -6.91
C VAL A 63 5.15 -1.38 -8.41
N GLN A 64 5.70 -0.29 -8.95
CA GLN A 64 5.67 -0.01 -10.40
C GLN A 64 6.39 -1.08 -11.21
N ALA A 65 7.53 -1.58 -10.71
CA ALA A 65 8.22 -2.69 -11.36
C ALA A 65 7.38 -3.97 -11.43
N LEU A 66 6.55 -4.23 -10.41
CA LEU A 66 5.61 -5.34 -10.43
C LEU A 66 4.48 -5.11 -11.45
N TYR A 67 3.89 -3.91 -11.47
CA TYR A 67 2.86 -3.55 -12.44
C TYR A 67 3.35 -3.71 -13.88
N LYS A 68 4.57 -3.23 -14.15
CA LYS A 68 5.20 -3.36 -15.49
C LYS A 68 5.28 -4.81 -15.96
N LYS A 69 5.56 -5.76 -15.07
CA LYS A 69 5.60 -7.19 -15.43
C LYS A 69 4.23 -7.75 -15.82
N LEU A 70 3.15 -7.06 -15.48
CA LEU A 70 1.78 -7.43 -15.78
C LEU A 70 1.17 -6.62 -16.93
N GLY A 71 2.01 -5.93 -17.71
CA GLY A 71 1.56 -5.06 -18.80
C GLY A 71 0.88 -3.78 -18.35
N LEU A 72 1.07 -3.37 -17.09
CA LEU A 72 0.40 -2.23 -16.47
C LEU A 72 1.37 -1.10 -16.14
N VAL A 73 0.84 0.13 -16.14
CA VAL A 73 1.53 1.31 -15.62
C VAL A 73 0.58 2.11 -14.73
N PRO A 74 1.04 2.70 -13.63
CA PRO A 74 0.27 3.71 -12.92
C PRO A 74 0.25 5.01 -13.71
N VAL A 75 -0.81 5.80 -13.53
CA VAL A 75 -0.97 7.11 -14.20
C VAL A 75 -0.48 8.21 -13.28
N LYS A 76 0.38 9.08 -13.80
CA LYS A 76 0.79 10.29 -13.09
C LYS A 76 -0.38 11.26 -13.01
N MET A 77 -0.66 11.77 -11.82
CA MET A 77 -1.67 12.78 -11.57
C MET A 77 -1.01 14.14 -11.30
N ASP A 78 -1.58 15.19 -11.84
CA ASP A 78 -1.18 16.56 -11.51
C ASP A 78 -1.80 17.00 -10.17
N LYS A 79 -1.31 16.36 -9.09
CA LYS A 79 -1.82 16.59 -7.74
C LYS A 79 -0.68 16.50 -6.73
N ILE A 80 -0.44 17.61 -6.03
CA ILE A 80 0.49 17.69 -4.91
C ILE A 80 -0.27 17.52 -3.60
N CYS A 81 0.28 16.74 -2.68
CA CYS A 81 -0.26 16.51 -1.37
C CYS A 81 0.72 16.97 -0.28
N HIS A 82 0.19 17.57 0.78
CA HIS A 82 0.96 17.94 1.97
C HIS A 82 0.57 17.01 3.10
N PHE A 83 1.58 16.56 3.85
CA PHE A 83 1.46 15.64 4.96
C PHE A 83 2.06 16.25 6.21
N ALA A 84 1.43 15.99 7.35
CA ALA A 84 1.98 16.19 8.68
C ALA A 84 1.95 14.83 9.39
N PHE A 85 3.08 14.39 9.88
CA PHE A 85 3.22 13.12 10.59
C PHE A 85 3.09 13.33 12.10
N GLY A 86 2.75 12.25 12.82
CA GLY A 86 2.51 12.32 14.27
C GLY A 86 3.72 12.75 15.10
N ASN A 87 4.93 12.66 14.55
CA ASN A 87 6.17 13.16 15.15
C ASN A 87 6.45 14.66 14.90
N GLY A 88 5.52 15.36 14.22
CA GLY A 88 5.66 16.78 13.86
C GLY A 88 6.35 17.06 12.53
N ASP A 89 6.91 16.05 11.88
CA ASP A 89 7.53 16.21 10.55
C ASP A 89 6.48 16.53 9.49
N ARG A 90 6.92 17.24 8.46
CA ARG A 90 6.10 17.57 7.30
C ARG A 90 6.75 17.10 6.02
N ALA A 91 5.93 16.61 5.09
CA ALA A 91 6.38 16.27 3.76
C ALA A 91 5.40 16.81 2.71
N THR A 92 5.93 17.10 1.55
CA THR A 92 5.15 17.42 0.35
C THR A 92 5.45 16.37 -0.70
N SER A 93 4.40 15.86 -1.34
CA SER A 93 4.59 14.87 -2.39
C SER A 93 5.29 15.48 -3.60
N THR A 94 6.15 14.71 -4.24
CA THR A 94 6.77 15.04 -5.52
C THR A 94 5.79 14.81 -6.68
N VAL A 95 4.94 13.80 -6.52
CA VAL A 95 3.93 13.38 -7.48
C VAL A 95 2.84 12.57 -6.77
N THR A 96 1.68 12.42 -7.39
CA THR A 96 0.65 11.45 -7.00
C THR A 96 0.44 10.47 -8.15
N TRP A 97 0.46 9.19 -7.84
CA TRP A 97 0.25 8.11 -8.81
C TRP A 97 -1.12 7.49 -8.61
N LEU A 98 -1.85 7.27 -9.71
CA LEU A 98 -3.10 6.53 -9.71
C LEU A 98 -2.81 5.07 -10.12
N TYR A 99 -3.00 4.15 -9.20
CA TYR A 99 -2.74 2.72 -9.39
C TYR A 99 -4.03 1.95 -9.68
N PRO A 100 -4.09 1.12 -10.71
CA PRO A 100 -5.20 0.19 -10.89
C PRO A 100 -5.14 -0.91 -9.82
N MET A 101 -6.27 -1.23 -9.20
CA MET A 101 -6.39 -2.20 -8.12
C MET A 101 -7.00 -3.50 -8.63
N PHE A 102 -6.36 -4.61 -8.29
CA PHE A 102 -6.82 -5.95 -8.66
C PHE A 102 -7.01 -6.83 -7.44
N ILE A 103 -8.20 -7.41 -7.30
CA ILE A 103 -8.53 -8.40 -6.30
C ILE A 103 -8.99 -9.67 -7.02
N HIS A 104 -8.37 -10.81 -6.71
CA HIS A 104 -8.63 -12.08 -7.38
C HIS A 104 -8.59 -11.95 -8.91
N SER A 105 -7.54 -11.32 -9.43
CA SER A 105 -7.33 -11.04 -10.85
C SER A 105 -8.43 -10.21 -11.53
N LYS A 106 -9.30 -9.53 -10.77
CA LYS A 106 -10.35 -8.65 -11.30
C LYS A 106 -10.03 -7.20 -10.99
N TYR A 107 -10.11 -6.34 -12.01
CA TYR A 107 -10.01 -4.89 -11.83
C TYR A 107 -11.17 -4.36 -10.96
N LYS A 108 -10.83 -3.61 -9.93
CA LYS A 108 -11.78 -3.06 -8.94
C LYS A 108 -11.86 -1.54 -8.94
N GLY A 109 -11.11 -0.88 -9.77
CA GLY A 109 -10.96 0.56 -9.80
C GLY A 109 -9.52 1.00 -9.58
N SER A 110 -9.31 2.24 -9.22
CA SER A 110 -7.97 2.79 -9.02
C SER A 110 -7.88 3.62 -7.76
N ILE A 111 -6.66 3.70 -7.20
CA ILE A 111 -6.36 4.39 -5.95
C ILE A 111 -5.22 5.40 -6.14
N PRO A 112 -5.39 6.66 -5.65
CA PRO A 112 -4.34 7.66 -5.68
C PRO A 112 -3.40 7.50 -4.49
N ILE A 113 -2.09 7.40 -4.73
CA ILE A 113 -1.07 7.34 -3.70
C ILE A 113 -0.01 8.38 -4.00
N ALA A 114 0.21 9.28 -3.05
CA ALA A 114 1.21 10.33 -3.15
C ALA A 114 2.61 9.78 -2.89
N GLU A 115 3.59 10.21 -3.70
CA GLU A 115 4.99 9.87 -3.50
C GLU A 115 5.69 10.97 -2.72
N VAL A 116 6.38 10.59 -1.64
CA VAL A 116 7.20 11.48 -0.84
C VAL A 116 8.66 11.04 -0.87
N THR A 117 9.57 11.98 -0.62
CA THR A 117 10.98 11.66 -0.42
C THR A 117 11.16 10.90 0.89
N GLY A 118 12.15 9.98 0.92
CA GLY A 118 12.46 9.21 2.11
C GLY A 118 11.87 7.79 2.08
N VAL A 119 11.98 7.12 3.21
CA VAL A 119 11.54 5.73 3.39
C VAL A 119 10.17 5.74 4.06
N CYS A 120 9.16 5.38 3.30
CA CYS A 120 7.78 5.26 3.79
C CYS A 120 7.15 4.04 3.09
N PRO A 121 6.55 3.10 3.83
CA PRO A 121 5.80 2.03 3.19
C PRO A 121 4.59 2.60 2.43
N MET A 122 4.00 1.81 1.55
CA MET A 122 2.76 2.20 0.89
C MET A 122 1.60 2.13 1.89
N LEU A 123 0.99 3.29 2.20
CA LEU A 123 -0.08 3.42 3.19
C LEU A 123 -1.44 3.61 2.52
N PHE A 124 -2.41 2.86 3.00
CA PHE A 124 -3.82 2.96 2.61
C PHE A 124 -4.58 3.79 3.64
N SER A 125 -5.03 4.98 3.24
CA SER A 125 -5.58 5.97 4.15
C SER A 125 -6.99 5.65 4.65
N MET A 126 -7.41 6.30 5.74
CA MET A 126 -8.76 6.21 6.28
C MET A 126 -9.83 6.55 5.23
N ASN A 127 -9.64 7.62 4.45
CA ASN A 127 -10.60 7.98 3.41
C ASN A 127 -10.77 6.89 2.35
N MET A 128 -9.67 6.22 1.98
CA MET A 128 -9.70 5.09 1.06
C MET A 128 -10.38 3.88 1.71
N MET A 129 -10.09 3.60 2.98
CA MET A 129 -10.76 2.52 3.72
C MET A 129 -12.26 2.73 3.74
N THR A 130 -12.72 3.94 4.06
CA THR A 130 -14.14 4.29 4.04
C THR A 130 -14.76 4.12 2.65
N TYR A 131 -14.11 4.65 1.62
CA TYR A 131 -14.60 4.55 0.24
C TYR A 131 -14.70 3.10 -0.24
N TRP A 132 -13.72 2.27 0.08
CA TRP A 132 -13.67 0.86 -0.31
C TRP A 132 -14.42 -0.07 0.66
N GLY A 133 -15.02 0.44 1.73
CA GLY A 133 -15.75 -0.35 2.72
C GLY A 133 -14.86 -1.34 3.45
N VAL A 134 -13.62 -0.93 3.76
CA VAL A 134 -12.64 -1.77 4.45
C VAL A 134 -12.97 -1.85 5.94
N VAL A 135 -13.03 -3.06 6.46
CA VAL A 135 -13.18 -3.37 7.89
C VAL A 135 -11.90 -4.04 8.38
N ILE A 136 -11.34 -3.50 9.45
CA ILE A 136 -10.23 -4.08 10.19
C ILE A 136 -10.82 -4.73 11.43
N ASP A 137 -10.81 -6.05 11.48
CA ASP A 137 -11.37 -6.84 12.59
C ASP A 137 -10.22 -7.36 13.46
N ALA A 138 -9.94 -6.63 14.54
CA ALA A 138 -8.87 -6.99 15.46
C ALA A 138 -9.12 -8.28 16.22
N ASN A 139 -10.41 -8.65 16.45
CA ASN A 139 -10.75 -9.88 17.16
C ASN A 139 -10.48 -11.11 16.30
N LEU A 140 -10.74 -11.01 15.01
CA LEU A 140 -10.49 -12.09 14.04
C LEU A 140 -9.09 -12.01 13.41
N GLY A 141 -8.34 -10.94 13.65
CA GLY A 141 -7.03 -10.73 13.05
C GLY A 141 -7.09 -10.64 11.52
N GLU A 142 -8.11 -10.00 10.97
CA GLU A 142 -8.32 -9.94 9.53
C GLU A 142 -8.73 -8.56 9.01
N THR A 143 -8.42 -8.31 7.76
CA THR A 143 -8.90 -7.15 7.00
C THR A 143 -9.81 -7.67 5.90
N ARG A 144 -10.99 -7.05 5.75
CA ARG A 144 -11.97 -7.47 4.73
C ARG A 144 -12.69 -6.29 4.12
N SER A 145 -13.27 -6.52 2.95
CA SER A 145 -14.24 -5.62 2.33
C SER A 145 -15.24 -6.42 1.51
N GLU A 146 -16.51 -6.27 1.84
CA GLU A 146 -17.62 -6.83 1.05
C GLU A 146 -17.78 -6.08 -0.27
N LYS A 147 -17.48 -4.78 -0.29
CA LYS A 147 -17.63 -3.94 -1.49
C LYS A 147 -16.74 -4.37 -2.64
N VAL A 148 -15.51 -4.78 -2.35
CA VAL A 148 -14.53 -5.21 -3.36
C VAL A 148 -14.19 -6.70 -3.26
N HIS A 149 -14.83 -7.40 -2.33
CA HIS A 149 -14.76 -8.85 -2.17
C HIS A 149 -13.35 -9.36 -1.87
N PHE A 150 -12.75 -8.90 -0.78
CA PHE A 150 -11.55 -9.52 -0.23
C PHE A 150 -11.68 -9.79 1.27
N LYS A 151 -10.91 -10.78 1.71
CA LYS A 151 -10.70 -11.13 3.10
C LYS A 151 -9.27 -11.65 3.24
N VAL A 152 -8.46 -11.01 4.07
CA VAL A 152 -7.07 -11.39 4.28
C VAL A 152 -6.72 -11.37 5.76
N PRO A 153 -5.97 -12.34 6.28
CA PRO A 153 -5.48 -12.31 7.65
C PRO A 153 -4.46 -11.17 7.82
N PHE A 154 -4.32 -10.67 9.05
CA PHE A 154 -3.22 -9.77 9.38
C PHE A 154 -1.88 -10.44 9.07
N LYS A 155 -0.90 -9.64 8.77
CA LYS A 155 0.45 -10.14 8.55
C LYS A 155 1.33 -9.77 9.73
N LYS A 156 2.13 -10.72 10.19
CA LYS A 156 3.16 -10.43 11.19
C LYS A 156 4.19 -9.46 10.62
N GLY A 157 4.35 -8.34 11.31
CA GLY A 157 5.42 -7.39 11.07
C GLY A 157 6.76 -7.92 11.60
N ASN A 158 7.84 -7.19 11.31
CA ASN A 158 9.20 -7.58 11.74
C ASN A 158 9.36 -7.64 13.26
N ASN A 159 8.56 -6.90 14.01
CA ASN A 159 8.50 -6.90 15.47
C ASN A 159 7.59 -8.00 16.05
N GLY A 160 7.00 -8.86 15.21
CA GLY A 160 6.07 -9.90 15.61
C GLY A 160 4.63 -9.42 15.82
N SER A 161 4.33 -8.11 15.68
CA SER A 161 2.98 -7.60 15.76
C SER A 161 2.15 -7.98 14.53
N ASP A 162 0.86 -8.19 14.75
CA ASP A 162 -0.08 -8.43 13.66
C ASP A 162 -0.50 -7.10 13.03
N THR A 163 -0.21 -6.95 11.74
CA THR A 163 -0.42 -5.69 11.02
C THR A 163 -1.47 -5.85 9.93
N PRO A 164 -2.54 -5.01 9.94
CA PRO A 164 -3.55 -5.01 8.91
C PRO A 164 -3.02 -4.46 7.58
N TYR A 165 -3.40 -5.10 6.48
CA TYR A 165 -3.07 -4.63 5.14
C TYR A 165 -4.22 -4.80 4.17
N ILE A 166 -4.16 -4.05 3.06
CA ILE A 166 -5.10 -4.16 1.96
C ILE A 166 -4.36 -4.69 0.72
N PRO A 167 -4.85 -5.75 0.06
CA PRO A 167 -4.26 -6.21 -1.19
C PRO A 167 -4.53 -5.18 -2.29
N MET A 168 -3.47 -4.60 -2.83
CA MET A 168 -3.54 -3.65 -3.94
C MET A 168 -3.52 -4.37 -5.29
N LEU A 169 -2.71 -5.43 -5.36
CA LEU A 169 -2.54 -6.27 -6.51
C LEU A 169 -2.53 -7.72 -6.04
N GLN A 170 -3.64 -8.42 -6.27
CA GLN A 170 -3.82 -9.84 -5.95
C GLN A 170 -4.19 -10.59 -7.21
N VAL A 171 -3.22 -11.26 -7.81
CA VAL A 171 -3.36 -12.04 -9.04
C VAL A 171 -2.86 -13.46 -8.79
N GLY A 172 -3.57 -14.45 -9.31
CA GLY A 172 -3.23 -15.86 -9.12
C GLY A 172 -1.97 -16.23 -9.86
N ASP A 173 -1.97 -16.06 -11.18
CA ASP A 173 -0.81 -16.24 -12.04
C ASP A 173 -0.33 -14.90 -12.58
N LEU A 174 0.97 -14.79 -12.85
CA LEU A 174 1.54 -13.62 -13.50
C LEU A 174 1.15 -13.64 -14.98
N THR A 175 0.03 -12.98 -15.29
CA THR A 175 -0.50 -12.86 -16.64
C THR A 175 -0.51 -11.38 -17.06
N ASP A 176 -0.63 -11.15 -18.36
CA ASP A 176 -0.86 -9.80 -18.86
C ASP A 176 -2.27 -9.34 -18.48
N LEU A 177 -2.37 -8.26 -17.70
CA LEU A 177 -3.62 -7.67 -17.24
C LEU A 177 -4.04 -6.45 -18.07
N SER A 178 -3.29 -6.08 -19.09
CA SER A 178 -3.53 -4.86 -19.90
C SER A 178 -4.92 -4.82 -20.51
N GLY A 179 -5.45 -5.97 -20.94
CA GLY A 179 -6.80 -6.10 -21.48
C GLY A 179 -7.94 -5.85 -20.48
N MET A 180 -7.63 -5.86 -19.17
CA MET A 180 -8.64 -5.76 -18.10
C MET A 180 -8.78 -4.36 -17.50
N VAL A 181 -7.98 -3.41 -17.97
CA VAL A 181 -7.94 -2.02 -17.44
C VAL A 181 -8.28 -1.00 -18.51
N PRO A 182 -8.71 0.22 -18.09
CA PRO A 182 -8.76 1.38 -18.99
C PRO A 182 -7.41 1.62 -19.68
N GLN A 183 -7.45 2.12 -20.91
CA GLN A 183 -6.28 2.29 -21.78
C GLN A 183 -5.13 3.04 -21.10
N GLN A 184 -5.44 4.05 -20.29
CA GLN A 184 -4.45 4.86 -19.55
C GLN A 184 -3.53 4.05 -18.63
N PHE A 185 -3.90 2.84 -18.24
CA PHE A 185 -3.09 1.96 -17.37
C PHE A 185 -2.34 0.88 -18.14
N ARG A 186 -2.43 0.85 -19.48
CA ARG A 186 -1.75 -0.15 -20.31
C ARG A 186 -0.32 0.28 -20.60
N LEU A 187 0.60 -0.66 -20.47
CA LEU A 187 1.96 -0.46 -20.96
C LEU A 187 1.93 -0.48 -22.50
N HIS A 188 2.50 0.54 -23.13
CA HIS A 188 2.65 0.65 -24.60
C HIS A 188 4.01 0.13 -25.03
#